data_f6187b46452aba04fc29bdac8f565802
#
_entry.id   f6187b46452aba04fc29bdac8f565802
#
_cell.length_a   1.000
_cell.length_b   1.000
_cell.length_c   1.000
_cell.angle_alpha   90.00
_cell.angle_beta   90.00
_cell.angle_gamma   90.00
#
_symmetry.space_group_name_H-M   'P 1'
#
loop_
_entity.id
_entity.type
_entity.pdbx_description
1 polymer ?
#
loop_
_entity_poly.entity_id
_entity_poly.type
_entity_poly.pdbx_seq_one_letter_code
_entity_poly.pdbx_strand_id
1 'polypeptide(L)'
;VFTDASGAPSSFEYSLTGSCTAYYAPAGAVTSIGATPQVGYVAVDPNRIPYGSLLYITAVDGSWTYGYCYAMDTGGAAMCGDIVADLYYDTLEDCTAFGRRDMIVYVVRAGW
;
A
#
# COMPACT_ATOMS: atom_id res chain seq x y z
N VAL A 1 6.21 8.84 14.62
CA VAL A 1 6.86 7.66 14.06
C VAL A 1 8.34 7.96 13.83
N PHE A 2 9.20 7.11 14.34
CA PHE A 2 10.64 7.21 14.11
C PHE A 2 11.02 6.43 12.86
N THR A 3 12.01 6.93 12.13
CA THR A 3 12.55 6.25 10.95
C THR A 3 14.01 5.94 11.16
N ASP A 4 14.50 4.90 10.50
CA ASP A 4 15.91 4.58 10.48
C ASP A 4 16.65 5.41 9.41
N ALA A 5 17.96 5.17 9.23
CA ALA A 5 18.79 5.92 8.28
C ALA A 5 18.34 5.72 6.81
N SER A 6 17.62 4.65 6.50
CA SER A 6 17.10 4.39 5.14
C SER A 6 15.72 5.01 4.90
N GLY A 7 15.11 5.63 5.92
CA GLY A 7 13.76 6.18 5.85
C GLY A 7 12.66 5.21 6.29
N ALA A 8 12.96 3.94 6.47
CA ALA A 8 11.98 2.97 6.96
C ALA A 8 11.64 3.21 8.44
N PRO A 9 10.44 2.83 8.91
CA PRO A 9 10.08 3.03 10.31
C PRO A 9 10.96 2.19 11.22
N SER A 10 11.43 2.81 12.31
CA SER A 10 12.19 2.09 13.34
C SER A 10 11.30 1.35 14.31
N SER A 11 9.99 1.63 14.30
CA SER A 11 8.99 0.90 15.07
C SER A 11 7.70 0.75 14.27
N PHE A 12 7.06 -0.40 14.40
CA PHE A 12 5.81 -0.73 13.72
C PHE A 12 5.13 -1.87 14.48
N GLU A 13 3.82 -2.06 14.25
CA GLU A 13 3.06 -3.10 14.96
C GLU A 13 3.34 -4.49 14.37
N TYR A 14 3.34 -4.58 13.04
CA TYR A 14 3.68 -5.81 12.32
C TYR A 14 3.99 -5.50 10.86
N SER A 15 4.48 -6.49 10.13
CA SER A 15 4.75 -6.33 8.69
C SER A 15 4.26 -7.54 7.91
N LEU A 16 3.98 -7.32 6.63
CA LEU A 16 3.63 -8.35 5.66
C LEU A 16 4.58 -8.21 4.48
N THR A 17 5.07 -9.34 3.99
CA THR A 17 5.97 -9.38 2.83
C THR A 17 5.32 -10.21 1.72
N GLY A 18 5.32 -9.71 0.51
CA GLY A 18 4.79 -10.42 -0.64
C GLY A 18 4.62 -9.51 -1.84
N SER A 19 3.96 -10.03 -2.86
CA SER A 19 3.75 -9.28 -4.10
C SER A 19 2.81 -8.10 -3.88
N CYS A 20 3.16 -6.97 -4.47
CA CYS A 20 2.30 -5.81 -4.61
C CYS A 20 2.17 -5.45 -6.08
N THR A 21 1.02 -4.92 -6.45
CA THR A 21 0.72 -4.41 -7.79
C THR A 21 0.36 -2.94 -7.70
N ALA A 22 0.09 -2.31 -8.83
CA ALA A 22 -0.28 -0.90 -8.88
C ALA A 22 -1.56 -0.72 -9.68
N TYR A 23 -2.36 0.29 -9.30
CA TYR A 23 -3.59 0.62 -10.00
C TYR A 23 -3.81 2.12 -10.04
N TYR A 24 -4.67 2.56 -10.96
CA TYR A 24 -5.16 3.93 -10.96
C TYR A 24 -6.68 3.91 -11.19
N ALA A 25 -7.34 5.01 -10.86
CA ALA A 25 -8.78 5.12 -10.99
C ALA A 25 -9.16 6.37 -11.79
N PRO A 26 -10.29 6.33 -12.54
CA PRO A 26 -10.74 7.50 -13.29
C PRO A 26 -11.18 8.62 -12.36
N ALA A 27 -11.22 9.84 -12.88
CA ALA A 27 -11.75 10.98 -12.15
C ALA A 27 -13.18 10.73 -11.66
N GLY A 28 -13.45 11.09 -10.43
CA GLY A 28 -14.75 10.87 -9.79
C GLY A 28 -14.93 9.51 -9.13
N ALA A 29 -13.97 8.59 -9.27
CA ALA A 29 -14.00 7.32 -8.55
C ALA A 29 -13.82 7.54 -7.05
N VAL A 30 -14.31 6.60 -6.25
CA VAL A 30 -14.11 6.58 -4.80
C VAL A 30 -13.60 5.20 -4.37
N THR A 31 -12.89 5.17 -3.25
CA THR A 31 -12.47 3.90 -2.65
C THR A 31 -13.66 3.18 -2.02
N SER A 32 -13.47 1.95 -1.58
CA SER A 32 -14.53 1.15 -0.97
C SER A 32 -15.07 1.77 0.33
N ILE A 33 -14.33 2.68 0.96
CA ILE A 33 -14.78 3.41 2.15
C ILE A 33 -15.14 4.87 1.85
N GLY A 34 -15.32 5.22 0.57
CA GLY A 34 -15.79 6.54 0.16
C GLY A 34 -14.71 7.61 0.06
N ALA A 35 -13.43 7.26 0.21
CA ALA A 35 -12.34 8.22 0.07
C ALA A 35 -12.03 8.51 -1.41
N THR A 36 -11.43 9.65 -1.69
CA THR A 36 -10.94 9.97 -3.04
C THR A 36 -9.62 9.26 -3.28
N PRO A 37 -9.51 8.41 -4.32
CA PRO A 37 -8.25 7.75 -4.65
C PRO A 37 -7.14 8.77 -4.92
N GLN A 38 -5.97 8.54 -4.34
CA GLN A 38 -4.81 9.41 -4.54
C GLN A 38 -3.54 8.64 -4.20
N VAL A 39 -2.39 9.10 -4.66
CA VAL A 39 -1.10 8.53 -4.27
C VAL A 39 -0.99 8.63 -2.74
N GLY A 40 -0.65 7.52 -2.10
CA GLY A 40 -0.67 7.41 -0.65
C GLY A 40 -1.87 6.64 -0.10
N TYR A 41 -2.82 6.25 -0.95
CA TYR A 41 -3.93 5.37 -0.60
C TYR A 41 -3.76 4.03 -1.30
N VAL A 42 -3.88 2.94 -0.56
CA VAL A 42 -3.63 1.60 -1.11
C VAL A 42 -4.82 0.69 -0.84
N ALA A 43 -5.01 -0.28 -1.73
CA ALA A 43 -6.03 -1.32 -1.58
C ALA A 43 -5.42 -2.53 -0.88
N VAL A 44 -6.12 -3.04 0.13
CA VAL A 44 -5.66 -4.12 0.99
C VAL A 44 -6.79 -5.10 1.27
N ASP A 45 -6.47 -6.23 1.91
CA ASP A 45 -7.45 -7.09 2.56
C ASP A 45 -7.71 -6.54 3.98
N PRO A 46 -8.90 -6.01 4.27
CA PRO A 46 -9.17 -5.43 5.59
C PRO A 46 -9.16 -6.44 6.74
N ASN A 47 -9.16 -7.75 6.44
CA ASN A 47 -8.96 -8.79 7.44
C ASN A 47 -7.49 -8.94 7.86
N ARG A 48 -6.56 -8.47 7.04
CA ARG A 48 -5.12 -8.51 7.31
C ARG A 48 -4.57 -7.15 7.70
N ILE A 49 -5.07 -6.08 7.08
CA ILE A 49 -4.66 -4.69 7.33
C ILE A 49 -5.94 -3.87 7.49
N PRO A 50 -6.29 -3.44 8.70
CA PRO A 50 -7.51 -2.66 8.92
C PRO A 50 -7.51 -1.35 8.13
N TYR A 51 -8.68 -0.90 7.69
CA TYR A 51 -8.82 0.41 7.06
C TYR A 51 -8.29 1.51 7.98
N GLY A 52 -7.67 2.52 7.38
CA GLY A 52 -7.08 3.63 8.09
C GLY A 52 -5.70 3.34 8.69
N SER A 53 -5.17 2.14 8.50
CA SER A 53 -3.82 1.80 8.96
C SER A 53 -2.80 2.72 8.30
N LEU A 54 -1.85 3.20 9.10
CA LEU A 54 -0.67 3.90 8.58
C LEU A 54 0.37 2.87 8.21
N LEU A 55 0.78 2.92 6.95
CA LEU A 55 1.69 1.94 6.36
C LEU A 55 2.96 2.61 5.86
N TYR A 56 4.02 1.83 5.77
CA TYR A 56 5.23 2.19 5.01
C TYR A 56 5.57 1.01 4.10
N ILE A 57 5.67 1.26 2.80
CA ILE A 57 5.85 0.20 1.80
C ILE A 57 7.14 0.43 1.02
N THR A 58 8.01 -0.58 1.01
CA THR A 58 9.28 -0.54 0.29
C THR A 58 9.60 -1.92 -0.28
N ALA A 59 10.35 -1.96 -1.38
CA ALA A 59 10.75 -3.22 -1.98
C ALA A 59 11.68 -4.00 -1.05
N VAL A 60 11.59 -5.34 -1.11
CA VAL A 60 12.43 -6.23 -0.31
C VAL A 60 13.91 -5.96 -0.53
N ASP A 61 14.29 -5.67 -1.78
CA ASP A 61 15.68 -5.39 -2.16
C ASP A 61 16.06 -3.90 -2.08
N GLY A 62 15.12 -3.04 -1.64
CA GLY A 62 15.37 -1.59 -1.53
C GLY A 62 15.31 -0.82 -2.85
N SER A 63 14.98 -1.47 -3.97
CA SER A 63 15.02 -0.85 -5.31
C SER A 63 13.86 0.11 -5.59
N TRP A 64 12.81 0.06 -4.78
CA TRP A 64 11.61 0.89 -4.98
C TRP A 64 10.96 1.18 -3.64
N THR A 65 10.64 2.44 -3.38
CA THR A 65 9.95 2.84 -2.15
C THR A 65 8.68 3.60 -2.50
N TYR A 66 7.52 3.08 -2.07
CA TYR A 66 6.25 3.79 -2.17
C TYR A 66 6.13 4.81 -1.02
N GLY A 67 6.62 4.46 0.16
CA GLY A 67 6.68 5.33 1.32
C GLY A 67 5.48 5.20 2.25
N TYR A 68 5.24 6.24 3.03
CA TYR A 68 4.12 6.29 3.96
C TYR A 68 2.79 6.45 3.23
N CYS A 69 1.81 5.66 3.63
CA CYS A 69 0.50 5.60 2.98
C CYS A 69 -0.56 5.08 3.95
N TYR A 70 -1.81 5.08 3.49
CA TYR A 70 -2.94 4.62 4.29
C TYR A 70 -3.73 3.54 3.56
N ALA A 71 -4.24 2.57 4.32
CA ALA A 71 -5.14 1.54 3.83
C ALA A 71 -6.54 2.12 3.69
N MET A 72 -6.90 2.56 2.48
CA MET A 72 -8.14 3.31 2.23
C MET A 72 -9.06 2.63 1.22
N ASP A 73 -8.71 1.43 0.75
CA ASP A 73 -9.49 0.71 -0.25
C ASP A 73 -9.30 -0.80 -0.08
N THR A 74 -10.05 -1.58 -0.84
CA THR A 74 -9.89 -3.02 -0.94
C THR A 74 -9.92 -3.44 -2.41
N GLY A 75 -9.38 -4.61 -2.70
CA GLY A 75 -9.35 -5.16 -4.05
C GLY A 75 -9.42 -6.68 -4.04
N GLY A 76 -9.95 -7.26 -5.12
CA GLY A 76 -10.16 -8.70 -5.22
C GLY A 76 -8.86 -9.51 -5.08
N ALA A 77 -7.78 -9.06 -5.70
CA ALA A 77 -6.49 -9.75 -5.62
C ALA A 77 -5.91 -9.73 -4.20
N ALA A 78 -6.07 -8.61 -3.48
CA ALA A 78 -5.64 -8.52 -2.09
C ALA A 78 -6.50 -9.39 -1.18
N MET A 79 -7.82 -9.41 -1.40
CA MET A 79 -8.75 -10.18 -0.57
C MET A 79 -8.59 -11.69 -0.77
N CYS A 80 -8.21 -12.16 -1.95
CA CYS A 80 -7.97 -13.59 -2.17
C CYS A 80 -6.54 -14.02 -1.81
N GLY A 81 -5.69 -13.10 -1.36
CA GLY A 81 -4.34 -13.39 -0.92
C GLY A 81 -3.28 -13.44 -2.03
N ASP A 82 -3.65 -13.08 -3.25
CA ASP A 82 -2.72 -13.07 -4.38
C ASP A 82 -1.65 -11.98 -4.24
N ILE A 83 -2.04 -10.83 -3.67
CA ILE A 83 -1.13 -9.71 -3.38
C ILE A 83 -1.33 -9.24 -1.95
N VAL A 84 -0.31 -8.55 -1.41
CA VAL A 84 -0.39 -7.94 -0.07
C VAL A 84 -1.10 -6.59 -0.15
N ALA A 85 -0.79 -5.80 -1.16
CA ALA A 85 -1.38 -4.48 -1.37
C ALA A 85 -1.37 -4.12 -2.85
N ASP A 86 -2.30 -3.27 -3.24
CA ASP A 86 -2.39 -2.69 -4.59
C ASP A 86 -2.20 -1.19 -4.43
N LEU A 87 -1.09 -0.67 -4.97
CA LEU A 87 -0.62 0.68 -4.71
C LEU A 87 -1.22 1.63 -5.73
N TYR A 88 -1.84 2.72 -5.25
CA TYR A 88 -2.42 3.71 -6.14
C TYR A 88 -1.34 4.63 -6.73
N TYR A 89 -1.40 4.81 -8.05
CA TYR A 89 -0.65 5.81 -8.78
C TYR A 89 -1.59 6.63 -9.67
N ASP A 90 -1.21 7.85 -10.00
CA ASP A 90 -2.09 8.78 -10.74
C ASP A 90 -2.22 8.44 -12.21
N THR A 91 -1.28 7.68 -12.79
CA THR A 91 -1.24 7.41 -14.22
C THR A 91 -1.01 5.93 -14.51
N LEU A 92 -1.50 5.48 -15.67
CA LEU A 92 -1.20 4.14 -16.17
C LEU A 92 0.30 3.93 -16.37
N GLU A 93 1.02 4.98 -16.80
CA GLU A 93 2.46 4.92 -17.00
C GLU A 93 3.19 4.57 -15.72
N ASP A 94 2.84 5.22 -14.60
CA ASP A 94 3.43 4.92 -13.30
C ASP A 94 3.09 3.51 -12.82
N CYS A 95 1.86 3.06 -13.04
CA CYS A 95 1.43 1.70 -12.72
C CYS A 95 2.24 0.67 -13.51
N THR A 96 2.45 0.92 -14.79
CA THR A 96 3.21 0.03 -15.67
C THR A 96 4.69 -0.01 -15.28
N ALA A 97 5.25 1.14 -14.91
CA ALA A 97 6.63 1.23 -14.43
C ALA A 97 6.83 0.44 -13.13
N PHE A 98 5.87 0.50 -12.22
CA PHE A 98 5.92 -0.28 -10.98
C PHE A 98 5.78 -1.78 -11.27
N GLY A 99 4.80 -2.17 -12.08
CA GLY A 99 4.52 -3.56 -12.43
C GLY A 99 4.05 -4.38 -11.23
N ARG A 100 4.73 -5.50 -10.99
CA ARG A 100 4.50 -6.36 -9.83
C ARG A 100 5.83 -6.62 -9.15
N ARG A 101 5.93 -6.33 -7.86
CA ARG A 101 7.18 -6.43 -7.11
C ARG A 101 6.92 -7.04 -5.74
N ASP A 102 7.94 -7.72 -5.21
CA ASP A 102 7.90 -8.15 -3.82
C ASP A 102 8.26 -6.98 -2.92
N MET A 103 7.34 -6.64 -2.02
CA MET A 103 7.42 -5.49 -1.14
C MET A 103 7.25 -5.92 0.31
N ILE A 104 7.77 -5.11 1.21
CA ILE A 104 7.48 -5.20 2.64
C ILE A 104 6.48 -4.10 2.97
N VAL A 105 5.35 -4.47 3.55
CA VAL A 105 4.34 -3.55 4.04
C VAL A 105 4.45 -3.52 5.56
N TYR A 106 5.04 -2.44 6.09
CA TYR A 106 5.08 -2.22 7.53
C TYR A 106 3.78 -1.57 7.97
N VAL A 107 3.06 -2.22 8.87
CA VAL A 107 1.87 -1.63 9.49
C VAL A 107 2.36 -0.87 10.72
N VAL A 108 2.55 0.44 10.54
CA VAL A 108 3.12 1.30 11.58
C VAL A 108 2.11 1.52 12.70
N ARG A 109 0.85 1.75 12.32
CA ARG A 109 -0.28 1.89 13.25
C ARG A 109 -1.51 1.28 12.62
N ALA A 110 -2.11 0.28 13.28
CA ALA A 110 -3.26 -0.45 12.75
C ALA A 110 -4.57 0.35 12.95
N GLY A 111 -5.30 0.56 11.84
CA GLY A 111 -6.63 1.16 11.82
C GLY A 111 -6.68 2.61 12.27
N TRP A 112 -7.88 3.13 12.29
CA TRP A 112 -8.20 4.42 12.90
C TRP A 112 -8.33 4.29 14.39
#